data_6b75563e1364c6403c05d6a94180949b
#
_entry.id   6b75563e1364c6403c05d6a94180949b
#
_cell.length_a   1.000
_cell.length_b   1.000
_cell.length_c   1.000
_cell.angle_alpha   90.00
_cell.angle_beta   90.00
_cell.angle_gamma   90.00
#
_symmetry.space_group_name_H-M   'P 1'
#
loop_
_entity.id
_entity.type
_entity.pdbx_description
1 polymer ?
#
loop_
_entity_poly.entity_id
_entity_poly.type
_entity_poly.pdbx_seq_one_letter_code
_entity_poly.pdbx_strand_id
1 'polypeptide(L)'
;MTWFQHGAPASIFLLYLFLWKTSPELVPQLGQEDSWIEWLTVAAFGSASVAFALVGMKRGWRDGWFAWGLALFCYFVAGEEISWGQRLIGFVPPEVFLQKNYQEEANLHNIFNDQMGPKWMLVFVLAGWGLLLPVMRLAGARKLLERLRVVEPPIVLAPWFVFSLVLLQYYPFEMTAEYVELIAGVLFLVTAIPLLEFNRRTTLAVIAPLVAVVAAASYPALEDSFGSRHKLECAEAETQALTSAIESGASLRGLFVRRSSDYRVHTSIQSGLLKPEIVQALDSVVCEGGSNNPNRRRYALDPWGQPYWLYYVRGADRLTGTALFYSFGPNRRYDSPEGRIDGTDDVGTRSRPLRLDTHLPE
;
A
#
# COMPACT_ATOMS: atom_id res chain seq x y z
N MET A 1 23.25 22.00 -8.81
CA MET A 1 21.89 21.87 -8.27
C MET A 1 20.92 21.26 -9.27
N THR A 2 20.97 21.64 -10.54
CA THR A 2 20.12 21.09 -11.62
C THR A 2 20.23 19.56 -11.80
N TRP A 3 21.43 18.98 -11.68
CA TRP A 3 21.63 17.53 -11.80
C TRP A 3 20.85 16.71 -10.77
N PHE A 4 20.76 17.17 -9.53
CA PHE A 4 20.00 16.49 -8.50
C PHE A 4 18.47 16.58 -8.77
N GLN A 5 17.99 17.74 -9.22
CA GLN A 5 16.59 17.96 -9.52
C GLN A 5 16.05 17.08 -10.65
N HIS A 6 16.89 16.77 -11.64
CA HIS A 6 16.50 15.88 -12.74
C HIS A 6 16.94 14.42 -12.53
N GLY A 7 18.06 14.22 -11.85
CA GLY A 7 18.66 12.88 -11.70
C GLY A 7 17.76 11.92 -10.93
N ALA A 8 17.20 12.35 -9.79
CA ALA A 8 16.39 11.48 -8.95
C ALA A 8 15.08 11.04 -9.64
N PRO A 9 14.20 11.93 -10.18
CA PRO A 9 13.02 11.50 -10.89
C PRO A 9 13.36 10.73 -12.19
N ALA A 10 14.46 11.11 -12.87
CA ALA A 10 14.94 10.39 -14.06
C ALA A 10 15.32 8.95 -13.74
N SER A 11 16.00 8.71 -12.62
CA SER A 11 16.44 7.37 -12.24
C SER A 11 15.26 6.44 -11.99
N ILE A 12 14.21 6.91 -11.31
CA ILE A 12 12.99 6.12 -11.05
C ILE A 12 12.30 5.83 -12.37
N PHE A 13 12.15 6.84 -13.22
CA PHE A 13 11.53 6.68 -14.52
C PHE A 13 12.29 5.73 -15.44
N LEU A 14 13.62 5.85 -15.49
CA LEU A 14 14.47 4.95 -16.28
C LEU A 14 14.43 3.52 -15.74
N LEU A 15 14.37 3.36 -14.40
CA LEU A 15 14.16 2.05 -13.79
C LEU A 15 12.81 1.44 -14.23
N TYR A 16 11.73 2.23 -14.16
CA TYR A 16 10.41 1.79 -14.61
C TYR A 16 10.43 1.37 -16.09
N LEU A 17 11.00 2.18 -16.98
CA LEU A 17 11.12 1.85 -18.40
C LEU A 17 12.00 0.64 -18.65
N PHE A 18 13.09 0.51 -17.91
CA PHE A 18 13.97 -0.65 -17.99
C PHE A 18 13.24 -1.93 -17.61
N LEU A 19 12.55 -1.95 -16.47
CA LEU A 19 11.74 -3.08 -16.02
C LEU A 19 10.63 -3.38 -17.04
N TRP A 20 9.92 -2.37 -17.51
CA TRP A 20 8.90 -2.55 -18.54
C TRP A 20 9.43 -3.26 -19.78
N LYS A 21 10.65 -2.92 -20.21
CA LYS A 21 11.25 -3.48 -21.42
C LYS A 21 11.86 -4.86 -21.24
N THR A 22 12.45 -5.13 -20.07
CA THR A 22 13.27 -6.34 -19.84
C THR A 22 12.55 -7.40 -19.01
N SER A 23 11.70 -6.99 -18.08
CA SER A 23 11.07 -7.85 -17.07
C SER A 23 9.73 -7.28 -16.65
N PRO A 24 8.74 -7.20 -17.56
CA PRO A 24 7.46 -6.54 -17.31
C PRO A 24 6.69 -7.14 -16.12
N GLU A 25 6.93 -8.39 -15.80
CA GLU A 25 6.37 -9.11 -14.65
C GLU A 25 6.85 -8.55 -13.30
N LEU A 26 8.03 -7.93 -13.25
CA LEU A 26 8.57 -7.33 -12.03
C LEU A 26 7.92 -5.97 -11.72
N VAL A 27 7.32 -5.29 -12.70
CA VAL A 27 6.69 -3.98 -12.47
C VAL A 27 5.55 -4.08 -11.44
N PRO A 28 4.54 -4.95 -11.62
CA PRO A 28 3.50 -5.11 -10.60
C PRO A 28 4.04 -5.73 -9.31
N GLN A 29 5.02 -6.63 -9.35
CA GLN A 29 5.57 -7.23 -8.13
C GLN A 29 6.27 -6.22 -7.22
N LEU A 30 7.03 -5.29 -7.80
CA LEU A 30 7.72 -4.24 -7.04
C LEU A 30 6.78 -3.10 -6.60
N GLY A 31 5.60 -2.97 -7.22
CA GLY A 31 4.56 -2.02 -6.85
C GLY A 31 3.50 -2.59 -5.91
N GLN A 32 3.60 -3.87 -5.51
CA GLN A 32 2.68 -4.44 -4.52
C GLN A 32 2.83 -3.77 -3.15
N GLU A 33 1.80 -3.92 -2.33
CA GLU A 33 1.82 -3.48 -0.94
C GLU A 33 3.00 -4.08 -0.17
N ASP A 34 3.54 -3.30 0.76
CA ASP A 34 4.76 -3.59 1.52
C ASP A 34 6.03 -3.77 0.65
N SER A 35 5.97 -3.40 -0.63
CA SER A 35 7.12 -3.48 -1.53
C SER A 35 8.10 -2.31 -1.37
N TRP A 36 9.25 -2.42 -2.02
CA TRP A 36 10.25 -1.37 -2.00
C TRP A 36 9.77 -0.03 -2.57
N ILE A 37 8.85 -0.05 -3.56
CA ILE A 37 8.31 1.19 -4.17
C ILE A 37 7.49 1.95 -3.14
N GLU A 38 6.59 1.29 -2.42
CA GLU A 38 5.79 1.89 -1.35
C GLU A 38 6.68 2.46 -0.23
N TRP A 39 7.63 1.67 0.27
CA TRP A 39 8.57 2.14 1.30
C TRP A 39 9.42 3.33 0.85
N LEU A 40 9.85 3.37 -0.41
CA LEU A 40 10.56 4.52 -0.97
C LEU A 40 9.63 5.74 -1.12
N THR A 41 8.35 5.52 -1.43
CA THR A 41 7.32 6.58 -1.47
C THR A 41 7.16 7.21 -0.08
N VAL A 42 7.03 6.38 0.96
CA VAL A 42 7.02 6.84 2.37
C VAL A 42 8.26 7.66 2.71
N ALA A 43 9.45 7.16 2.33
CA ALA A 43 10.71 7.86 2.58
C ALA A 43 10.77 9.23 1.86
N ALA A 44 10.33 9.28 0.60
CA ALA A 44 10.34 10.49 -0.21
C ALA A 44 9.38 11.55 0.35
N PHE A 45 8.12 11.18 0.60
CA PHE A 45 7.13 12.09 1.19
C PHE A 45 7.47 12.46 2.63
N GLY A 46 7.94 11.51 3.45
CA GLY A 46 8.38 11.78 4.82
C GLY A 46 9.54 12.78 4.87
N SER A 47 10.55 12.60 4.01
CA SER A 47 11.67 13.53 3.88
C SER A 47 11.23 14.90 3.35
N ALA A 48 10.30 14.94 2.39
CA ALA A 48 9.71 16.17 1.88
C ALA A 48 8.91 16.90 2.98
N SER A 49 8.14 16.17 3.78
CA SER A 49 7.40 16.71 4.92
C SER A 49 8.33 17.42 5.89
N VAL A 50 9.40 16.75 6.32
CA VAL A 50 10.41 17.35 7.21
C VAL A 50 11.05 18.57 6.57
N ALA A 51 11.43 18.48 5.28
CA ALA A 51 12.05 19.59 4.57
C ALA A 51 11.14 20.82 4.50
N PHE A 52 9.87 20.65 4.14
CA PHE A 52 8.90 21.77 4.14
C PHE A 52 8.60 22.30 5.54
N ALA A 53 8.55 21.45 6.57
CA ALA A 53 8.40 21.89 7.95
C ALA A 53 9.58 22.78 8.38
N LEU A 54 10.82 22.41 8.04
CA LEU A 54 12.00 23.24 8.30
C LEU A 54 11.93 24.59 7.58
N VAL A 55 11.46 24.61 6.33
CA VAL A 55 11.20 25.87 5.60
C VAL A 55 10.12 26.70 6.30
N GLY A 56 9.02 26.07 6.72
CA GLY A 56 7.94 26.73 7.46
C GLY A 56 8.42 27.33 8.79
N MET A 57 9.22 26.57 9.57
CA MET A 57 9.82 27.05 10.81
C MET A 57 10.72 28.27 10.59
N LYS A 58 11.57 28.23 9.55
CA LYS A 58 12.44 29.35 9.22
C LYS A 58 11.70 30.62 8.82
N ARG A 59 10.59 30.48 8.08
CA ARG A 59 9.76 31.61 7.62
C ARG A 59 8.80 32.12 8.70
N GLY A 60 8.55 31.33 9.74
CA GLY A 60 7.54 31.61 10.74
C GLY A 60 6.12 31.22 10.27
N TRP A 61 5.15 31.28 11.21
CA TRP A 61 3.81 30.75 10.97
C TRP A 61 3.07 31.44 9.81
N ARG A 62 3.11 32.79 9.78
CA ARG A 62 2.38 33.55 8.75
C ARG A 62 2.98 33.48 7.38
N ASP A 63 4.29 33.62 7.27
CA ASP A 63 4.99 33.64 5.97
C ASP A 63 5.31 32.23 5.47
N GLY A 64 5.29 31.23 6.35
CA GLY A 64 5.53 29.84 6.07
C GLY A 64 4.27 28.98 5.90
N TRP A 65 3.06 29.56 5.95
CA TRP A 65 1.81 28.81 6.00
C TRP A 65 1.68 27.79 4.86
N PHE A 66 2.10 28.17 3.65
CA PHE A 66 2.03 27.26 2.49
C PHE A 66 3.04 26.10 2.62
N ALA A 67 4.25 26.39 3.12
CA ALA A 67 5.23 25.34 3.41
C ALA A 67 4.73 24.39 4.51
N TRP A 68 4.06 24.89 5.54
CA TRP A 68 3.39 24.06 6.55
C TRP A 68 2.27 23.20 5.96
N GLY A 69 1.48 23.79 5.04
CA GLY A 69 0.46 23.03 4.29
C GLY A 69 1.06 21.90 3.47
N LEU A 70 2.17 22.15 2.77
CA LEU A 70 2.90 21.10 2.01
C LEU A 70 3.52 20.06 2.94
N ALA A 71 4.06 20.48 4.11
CA ALA A 71 4.59 19.54 5.09
C ALA A 71 3.49 18.60 5.61
N LEU A 72 2.33 19.16 5.97
CA LEU A 72 1.19 18.37 6.44
C LEU A 72 0.67 17.42 5.34
N PHE A 73 0.56 17.92 4.11
CA PHE A 73 0.17 17.09 2.97
C PHE A 73 1.13 15.89 2.78
N CYS A 74 2.44 16.15 2.73
CA CYS A 74 3.43 15.09 2.58
C CYS A 74 3.43 14.11 3.77
N TYR A 75 3.23 14.61 5.00
CA TYR A 75 3.08 13.76 6.19
C TYR A 75 1.86 12.84 6.07
N PHE A 76 0.73 13.41 5.63
CA PHE A 76 -0.51 12.67 5.46
C PHE A 76 -0.34 11.57 4.40
N VAL A 77 0.20 11.89 3.22
CA VAL A 77 0.46 10.88 2.18
C VAL A 77 1.39 9.78 2.70
N ALA A 78 2.50 10.12 3.34
CA ALA A 78 3.40 9.11 3.91
C ALA A 78 2.71 8.22 4.97
N GLY A 79 1.78 8.77 5.75
CA GLY A 79 0.98 8.03 6.73
C GLY A 79 -0.02 7.08 6.05
N GLU A 80 -0.70 7.54 5.02
CA GLU A 80 -1.65 6.74 4.24
C GLU A 80 -0.98 5.54 3.56
N GLU A 81 0.23 5.71 3.01
CA GLU A 81 1.02 4.64 2.39
C GLU A 81 1.32 3.48 3.35
N ILE A 82 1.67 3.78 4.60
CA ILE A 82 1.95 2.74 5.61
C ILE A 82 0.73 2.41 6.48
N SER A 83 -0.47 2.75 6.04
CA SER A 83 -1.70 2.56 6.79
C SER A 83 -1.56 3.01 8.26
N TRP A 84 -0.93 4.20 8.44
CA TRP A 84 -0.61 4.81 9.73
C TRP A 84 0.19 3.91 10.67
N GLY A 85 1.00 3.03 10.10
CA GLY A 85 1.84 2.10 10.85
C GLY A 85 1.09 0.86 11.33
N GLN A 86 -0.13 0.60 10.87
CA GLN A 86 -0.90 -0.60 11.22
C GLN A 86 -0.07 -1.87 11.04
N ARG A 87 0.62 -1.97 9.90
CA ARG A 87 1.42 -3.13 9.54
C ARG A 87 2.67 -3.30 10.41
N LEU A 88 3.20 -2.20 10.96
CA LEU A 88 4.37 -2.23 11.86
C LEU A 88 3.98 -2.57 13.30
N ILE A 89 2.89 -1.95 13.77
CA ILE A 89 2.46 -2.03 15.19
C ILE A 89 1.50 -3.22 15.39
N GLY A 90 0.80 -3.65 14.34
CA GLY A 90 -0.16 -4.76 14.38
C GLY A 90 -1.46 -4.40 15.11
N PHE A 91 -1.89 -3.13 15.08
CA PHE A 91 -3.17 -2.77 15.66
C PHE A 91 -4.33 -3.12 14.70
N VAL A 92 -5.47 -3.46 15.28
CA VAL A 92 -6.70 -3.69 14.51
C VAL A 92 -7.33 -2.33 14.18
N PRO A 93 -7.62 -2.01 12.92
CA PRO A 93 -8.23 -0.75 12.54
C PRO A 93 -9.61 -0.53 13.20
N PRO A 94 -10.06 0.73 13.33
CA PRO A 94 -11.41 1.02 13.72
C PRO A 94 -12.43 0.36 12.78
N GLU A 95 -13.59 -0.04 13.33
CA GLU A 95 -14.61 -0.81 12.61
C GLU A 95 -15.06 -0.18 11.28
N VAL A 96 -15.06 1.15 11.18
CA VAL A 96 -15.41 1.87 9.94
C VAL A 96 -14.46 1.56 8.79
N PHE A 97 -13.18 1.38 9.07
CA PHE A 97 -12.19 1.00 8.06
C PHE A 97 -12.35 -0.47 7.66
N LEU A 98 -12.53 -1.35 8.65
CA LEU A 98 -12.76 -2.77 8.42
C LEU A 98 -14.02 -3.03 7.58
N GLN A 99 -15.06 -2.17 7.67
CA GLN A 99 -16.28 -2.31 6.89
C GLN A 99 -16.22 -1.69 5.50
N LYS A 100 -15.47 -0.60 5.33
CA LYS A 100 -15.50 0.21 4.10
C LYS A 100 -14.23 0.12 3.26
N ASN A 101 -13.12 -0.27 3.85
CA ASN A 101 -11.86 -0.45 3.15
C ASN A 101 -11.76 -1.92 2.71
N TYR A 102 -11.65 -2.17 1.42
CA TYR A 102 -11.61 -3.53 0.88
C TYR A 102 -10.34 -4.32 1.29
N GLN A 103 -9.29 -3.60 1.72
CA GLN A 103 -8.05 -4.18 2.25
C GLN A 103 -8.03 -4.25 3.79
N GLU A 104 -9.11 -3.78 4.44
CA GLU A 104 -9.23 -3.75 5.91
C GLU A 104 -8.13 -2.95 6.61
N GLU A 105 -7.63 -1.91 5.93
CA GLU A 105 -6.53 -1.07 6.38
C GLU A 105 -6.99 0.28 6.93
N ALA A 106 -6.17 0.82 7.86
CA ALA A 106 -6.42 2.13 8.45
C ALA A 106 -5.99 3.28 7.53
N ASN A 107 -6.34 3.22 6.24
CA ASN A 107 -6.09 4.29 5.29
C ASN A 107 -7.39 4.81 4.66
N LEU A 108 -7.43 6.09 4.33
CA LEU A 108 -8.60 6.75 3.77
C LEU A 108 -8.66 6.57 2.24
N HIS A 109 -7.53 6.48 1.57
CA HIS A 109 -7.50 6.45 0.11
C HIS A 109 -8.21 5.21 -0.44
N ASN A 110 -8.15 4.07 0.22
CA ASN A 110 -8.85 2.85 -0.16
C ASN A 110 -10.37 2.94 0.06
N ILE A 111 -10.84 3.73 1.04
CA ILE A 111 -12.27 3.97 1.25
C ILE A 111 -12.87 4.80 0.10
N PHE A 112 -12.12 5.79 -0.39
CA PHE A 112 -12.56 6.68 -1.46
C PHE A 112 -12.32 6.13 -2.87
N ASN A 113 -11.61 5.01 -2.98
CA ASN A 113 -11.24 4.39 -4.25
C ASN A 113 -12.46 4.03 -5.13
N ASP A 114 -13.57 3.63 -4.51
CA ASP A 114 -14.81 3.28 -5.21
C ASP A 114 -15.56 4.49 -5.80
N GLN A 115 -15.35 5.70 -5.27
CA GLN A 115 -16.14 6.88 -5.65
C GLN A 115 -15.41 7.88 -6.54
N MET A 116 -14.14 8.16 -6.29
CA MET A 116 -13.38 9.16 -7.05
C MET A 116 -12.00 8.67 -7.53
N GLY A 117 -11.56 7.49 -7.08
CA GLY A 117 -10.27 6.88 -7.38
C GLY A 117 -9.06 7.71 -6.91
N PRO A 118 -8.07 7.14 -6.26
CA PRO A 118 -6.85 7.84 -5.82
C PRO A 118 -6.12 8.50 -7.00
N LYS A 119 -6.29 7.98 -8.19
CA LYS A 119 -5.78 8.56 -9.44
C LYS A 119 -6.15 10.04 -9.63
N TRP A 120 -7.38 10.45 -9.31
CA TRP A 120 -7.81 11.84 -9.50
C TRP A 120 -7.17 12.80 -8.49
N MET A 121 -6.98 12.36 -7.24
CA MET A 121 -6.27 13.19 -6.24
C MET A 121 -4.83 13.46 -6.71
N LEU A 122 -4.13 12.42 -7.17
CA LEU A 122 -2.78 12.55 -7.68
C LEU A 122 -2.74 13.45 -8.92
N VAL A 123 -3.69 13.30 -9.85
CA VAL A 123 -3.83 14.19 -11.02
C VAL A 123 -4.02 15.64 -10.59
N PHE A 124 -4.89 15.94 -9.60
CA PHE A 124 -5.09 17.30 -9.11
C PHE A 124 -3.81 17.90 -8.51
N VAL A 125 -3.06 17.12 -7.77
CA VAL A 125 -1.80 17.57 -7.17
C VAL A 125 -0.74 17.82 -8.24
N LEU A 126 -0.53 16.87 -9.14
CA LEU A 126 0.47 16.99 -10.20
C LEU A 126 0.13 18.12 -11.17
N ALA A 127 -1.12 18.26 -11.59
CA ALA A 127 -1.55 19.31 -12.50
C ALA A 127 -1.65 20.68 -11.79
N GLY A 128 -2.27 20.73 -10.61
CA GLY A 128 -2.50 21.99 -9.89
C GLY A 128 -1.23 22.58 -9.31
N TRP A 129 -0.58 21.85 -8.41
CA TRP A 129 0.65 22.33 -7.75
C TRP A 129 1.85 22.22 -8.69
N GLY A 130 1.99 21.09 -9.39
CA GLY A 130 3.16 20.78 -10.21
C GLY A 130 3.26 21.59 -11.51
N LEU A 131 2.15 21.91 -12.17
CA LEU A 131 2.14 22.61 -13.46
C LEU A 131 1.46 23.97 -13.40
N LEU A 132 0.24 24.06 -12.85
CA LEU A 132 -0.53 25.31 -12.90
C LEU A 132 0.19 26.44 -12.17
N LEU A 133 0.73 26.23 -10.97
CA LEU A 133 1.42 27.31 -10.21
C LEU A 133 2.68 27.81 -10.93
N PRO A 134 3.61 26.96 -11.42
CA PRO A 134 4.75 27.42 -12.22
C PRO A 134 4.33 28.16 -13.50
N VAL A 135 3.28 27.69 -14.19
CA VAL A 135 2.76 28.36 -15.39
C VAL A 135 2.15 29.72 -15.05
N MET A 136 1.38 29.83 -13.97
CA MET A 136 0.85 31.10 -13.48
C MET A 136 1.98 32.10 -13.18
N ARG A 137 3.10 31.65 -12.60
CA ARG A 137 4.27 32.50 -12.38
C ARG A 137 4.83 33.06 -13.70
N LEU A 138 4.96 32.22 -14.73
CA LEU A 138 5.42 32.63 -16.06
C LEU A 138 4.42 33.55 -16.75
N ALA A 139 3.13 33.32 -16.56
CA ALA A 139 2.05 34.13 -17.12
C ALA A 139 1.84 35.50 -16.43
N GLY A 140 2.76 35.89 -15.54
CA GLY A 140 2.73 37.21 -14.89
C GLY A 140 2.11 37.27 -13.52
N ALA A 141 1.59 36.16 -12.97
CA ALA A 141 1.02 36.11 -11.61
C ALA A 141 2.08 36.06 -10.50
N ARG A 142 3.36 36.30 -10.81
CA ARG A 142 4.47 36.25 -9.87
C ARG A 142 4.21 37.05 -8.59
N LYS A 143 3.77 38.33 -8.71
CA LYS A 143 3.49 39.19 -7.54
C LYS A 143 2.38 38.63 -6.67
N LEU A 144 1.38 37.98 -7.26
CA LEU A 144 0.29 37.34 -6.51
C LEU A 144 0.81 36.15 -5.72
N LEU A 145 1.55 35.23 -6.36
CA LEU A 145 2.11 34.06 -5.70
C LEU A 145 3.07 34.44 -4.57
N GLU A 146 3.93 35.45 -4.77
CA GLU A 146 4.82 35.98 -3.75
C GLU A 146 4.04 36.63 -2.58
N ARG A 147 2.97 37.39 -2.88
CA ARG A 147 2.10 37.97 -1.84
C ARG A 147 1.40 36.88 -1.03
N LEU A 148 0.97 35.81 -1.67
CA LEU A 148 0.35 34.66 -1.04
C LEU A 148 1.35 33.72 -0.39
N ARG A 149 2.66 33.99 -0.50
CA ARG A 149 3.74 33.13 0.06
C ARG A 149 3.67 31.69 -0.46
N VAL A 150 3.15 31.49 -1.67
CA VAL A 150 3.06 30.16 -2.29
C VAL A 150 4.46 29.61 -2.56
N VAL A 151 4.62 28.32 -2.31
CA VAL A 151 5.82 27.54 -2.68
C VAL A 151 5.45 26.68 -3.87
N GLU A 152 5.93 27.04 -5.03
CA GLU A 152 5.74 26.28 -6.26
C GLU A 152 7.01 25.54 -6.69
N PRO A 153 6.89 24.43 -7.42
CA PRO A 153 8.04 23.76 -8.02
C PRO A 153 8.72 24.66 -9.06
N PRO A 154 10.06 24.57 -9.19
CA PRO A 154 10.76 25.21 -10.30
C PRO A 154 10.22 24.69 -11.65
N ILE A 155 10.01 25.60 -12.63
CA ILE A 155 9.47 25.24 -13.96
C ILE A 155 10.29 24.17 -14.68
N VAL A 156 11.58 24.05 -14.36
CA VAL A 156 12.46 23.00 -14.90
C VAL A 156 12.00 21.58 -14.54
N LEU A 157 11.17 21.44 -13.51
CA LEU A 157 10.56 20.15 -13.13
C LEU A 157 9.27 19.84 -13.92
N ALA A 158 8.70 20.80 -14.65
CA ALA A 158 7.46 20.62 -15.40
C ALA A 158 7.45 19.37 -16.31
N PRO A 159 8.55 19.00 -17.02
CA PRO A 159 8.57 17.78 -17.81
C PRO A 159 8.25 16.52 -17.01
N TRP A 160 8.71 16.41 -15.75
CA TRP A 160 8.45 15.27 -14.90
C TRP A 160 7.00 15.20 -14.43
N PHE A 161 6.37 16.35 -14.16
CA PHE A 161 4.93 16.42 -13.85
C PHE A 161 4.08 16.02 -15.06
N VAL A 162 4.42 16.52 -16.24
CA VAL A 162 3.73 16.12 -17.50
C VAL A 162 3.89 14.63 -17.73
N PHE A 163 5.10 14.12 -17.55
CA PHE A 163 5.40 12.71 -17.74
C PHE A 163 4.59 11.82 -16.80
N SER A 164 4.54 12.18 -15.53
CA SER A 164 3.75 11.48 -14.51
C SER A 164 2.26 11.46 -14.88
N LEU A 165 1.71 12.58 -15.34
CA LEU A 165 0.32 12.67 -15.81
C LEU A 165 0.06 11.77 -17.03
N VAL A 166 0.99 11.77 -18.00
CA VAL A 166 0.89 10.90 -19.20
C VAL A 166 0.95 9.43 -18.77
N LEU A 167 1.85 9.06 -17.86
CA LEU A 167 1.99 7.70 -17.39
C LEU A 167 0.73 7.22 -16.66
N LEU A 168 0.13 8.07 -15.81
CA LEU A 168 -1.17 7.79 -15.16
C LEU A 168 -2.31 7.63 -16.18
N GLN A 169 -2.31 8.39 -17.27
CA GLN A 169 -3.34 8.29 -18.29
C GLN A 169 -3.18 7.04 -19.16
N TYR A 170 -1.96 6.69 -19.53
CA TYR A 170 -1.65 5.51 -20.34
C TYR A 170 -1.80 4.21 -19.53
N TYR A 171 -1.38 4.21 -18.28
CA TYR A 171 -1.49 3.16 -17.30
C TYR A 171 -1.15 1.76 -17.85
N PRO A 172 0.09 1.54 -18.31
CA PRO A 172 0.45 0.34 -19.07
C PRO A 172 0.40 -0.95 -18.26
N PHE A 173 0.51 -0.86 -16.92
CA PHE A 173 0.46 -1.98 -15.98
C PHE A 173 -0.39 -1.64 -14.76
N GLU A 174 -0.95 -2.66 -14.12
CA GLU A 174 -1.39 -2.57 -12.73
C GLU A 174 -0.23 -2.03 -11.88
N MET A 175 -0.50 -1.30 -10.82
CA MET A 175 0.50 -0.65 -9.95
C MET A 175 1.36 0.45 -10.61
N THR A 176 1.03 0.92 -11.82
CA THR A 176 1.71 2.09 -12.40
C THR A 176 1.58 3.33 -11.53
N ALA A 177 0.45 3.47 -10.79
CA ALA A 177 0.22 4.59 -9.87
C ALA A 177 1.32 4.68 -8.80
N GLU A 178 1.74 3.56 -8.22
CA GLU A 178 2.77 3.48 -7.17
C GLU A 178 4.09 4.13 -7.60
N TYR A 179 4.53 3.84 -8.83
CA TYR A 179 5.73 4.48 -9.38
C TYR A 179 5.56 5.98 -9.60
N VAL A 180 4.36 6.42 -9.97
CA VAL A 180 4.07 7.84 -10.13
C VAL A 180 4.00 8.52 -8.78
N GLU A 181 3.49 7.88 -7.74
CA GLU A 181 3.49 8.38 -6.37
C GLU A 181 4.89 8.54 -5.82
N LEU A 182 5.77 7.56 -6.06
CA LEU A 182 7.19 7.69 -5.73
C LEU A 182 7.84 8.87 -6.47
N ILE A 183 7.60 9.03 -7.78
CA ILE A 183 8.09 10.19 -8.53
C ILE A 183 7.54 11.49 -7.93
N ALA A 184 6.25 11.54 -7.59
CA ALA A 184 5.64 12.70 -6.96
C ALA A 184 6.32 13.04 -5.63
N GLY A 185 6.51 12.06 -4.73
CA GLY A 185 7.23 12.25 -3.47
C GLY A 185 8.63 12.84 -3.66
N VAL A 186 9.37 12.32 -4.65
CA VAL A 186 10.68 12.86 -5.02
C VAL A 186 10.57 14.28 -5.57
N LEU A 187 9.56 14.60 -6.38
CA LEU A 187 9.34 15.97 -6.90
C LEU A 187 9.04 16.96 -5.77
N PHE A 188 8.28 16.56 -4.75
CA PHE A 188 8.10 17.36 -3.53
C PHE A 188 9.43 17.58 -2.82
N LEU A 189 10.21 16.53 -2.60
CA LEU A 189 11.50 16.60 -1.93
C LEU A 189 12.49 17.50 -2.67
N VAL A 190 12.67 17.32 -3.97
CA VAL A 190 13.62 18.13 -4.76
C VAL A 190 13.15 19.58 -4.91
N THR A 191 11.88 19.88 -4.70
CA THR A 191 11.35 21.24 -4.59
C THR A 191 11.71 21.89 -3.25
N ALA A 192 11.65 21.13 -2.15
CA ALA A 192 11.92 21.63 -0.82
C ALA A 192 13.42 21.85 -0.55
N ILE A 193 14.28 20.94 -1.01
CA ILE A 193 15.73 20.95 -0.76
C ILE A 193 16.39 22.30 -1.07
N PRO A 194 16.17 22.97 -2.23
CA PRO A 194 16.80 24.26 -2.52
C PRO A 194 16.38 25.41 -1.60
N LEU A 195 15.30 25.25 -0.84
CA LEU A 195 14.81 26.24 0.10
C LEU A 195 15.46 26.14 1.48
N LEU A 196 16.22 25.07 1.71
CA LEU A 196 16.90 24.80 2.98
C LEU A 196 18.31 25.37 2.98
N GLU A 197 18.74 25.84 4.14
CA GLU A 197 20.16 26.03 4.44
C GLU A 197 20.70 24.75 5.06
N PHE A 198 21.52 24.02 4.27
CA PHE A 198 22.08 22.77 4.72
C PHE A 198 23.15 22.97 5.79
N ASN A 199 22.91 22.38 6.94
CA ASN A 199 23.88 22.14 7.99
C ASN A 199 23.69 20.70 8.50
N ARG A 200 24.57 20.25 9.39
CA ARG A 200 24.51 18.86 9.91
C ARG A 200 23.12 18.49 10.47
N ARG A 201 22.46 19.43 11.18
CA ARG A 201 21.14 19.16 11.80
C ARG A 201 20.04 19.05 10.75
N THR A 202 19.99 19.96 9.79
CA THR A 202 18.98 19.91 8.70
C THR A 202 19.18 18.69 7.82
N THR A 203 20.44 18.34 7.50
CA THR A 203 20.75 17.13 6.72
C THR A 203 20.27 15.87 7.45
N LEU A 204 20.61 15.72 8.75
CA LEU A 204 20.17 14.57 9.54
C LEU A 204 18.64 14.51 9.66
N ALA A 205 17.97 15.64 9.86
CA ALA A 205 16.52 15.68 9.94
C ALA A 205 15.85 15.22 8.63
N VAL A 206 16.34 15.66 7.47
CA VAL A 206 15.77 15.27 6.16
C VAL A 206 16.07 13.81 5.81
N ILE A 207 17.19 13.26 6.27
CA ILE A 207 17.52 11.84 6.04
C ILE A 207 16.84 10.92 7.05
N ALA A 208 16.43 11.41 8.21
CA ALA A 208 15.83 10.59 9.26
C ALA A 208 14.64 9.71 8.79
N PRO A 209 13.69 10.22 7.99
CA PRO A 209 12.61 9.38 7.45
C PRO A 209 13.13 8.22 6.60
N LEU A 210 14.16 8.44 5.77
CA LEU A 210 14.77 7.36 4.98
C LEU A 210 15.37 6.28 5.88
N VAL A 211 16.09 6.68 6.94
CA VAL A 211 16.66 5.73 7.91
C VAL A 211 15.55 4.97 8.64
N ALA A 212 14.49 5.68 9.06
CA ALA A 212 13.33 5.06 9.71
C ALA A 212 12.64 4.04 8.80
N VAL A 213 12.48 4.39 7.52
CA VAL A 213 11.90 3.49 6.50
C VAL A 213 12.75 2.25 6.30
N VAL A 214 14.08 2.39 6.17
CA VAL A 214 14.97 1.22 6.03
C VAL A 214 14.87 0.32 7.26
N ALA A 215 14.82 0.90 8.46
CA ALA A 215 14.65 0.14 9.70
C ALA A 215 13.27 -0.56 9.73
N ALA A 216 12.21 0.13 9.37
CA ALA A 216 10.85 -0.40 9.33
C ALA A 216 10.69 -1.52 8.28
N ALA A 217 11.20 -1.32 7.07
CA ALA A 217 11.19 -2.33 6.01
C ALA A 217 12.01 -3.58 6.34
N SER A 218 12.98 -3.46 7.27
CA SER A 218 13.76 -4.59 7.77
C SER A 218 13.08 -5.30 8.96
N TYR A 219 12.04 -4.71 9.54
CA TYR A 219 11.38 -5.23 10.75
C TYR A 219 10.75 -6.62 10.55
N PRO A 220 10.05 -6.94 9.43
CA PRO A 220 9.52 -8.28 9.22
C PRO A 220 10.58 -9.38 9.29
N ALA A 221 11.75 -9.15 8.70
CA ALA A 221 12.86 -10.10 8.77
C ALA A 221 13.40 -10.28 10.20
N LEU A 222 13.33 -9.25 11.05
CA LEU A 222 13.69 -9.31 12.45
C LEU A 222 12.60 -10.03 13.27
N GLU A 223 11.33 -9.75 13.02
CA GLU A 223 10.21 -10.42 13.68
C GLU A 223 10.22 -11.92 13.40
N ASP A 224 10.50 -12.33 12.18
CA ASP A 224 10.65 -13.72 11.77
C ASP A 224 11.78 -14.43 12.56
N SER A 225 12.86 -13.72 12.81
CA SER A 225 14.01 -14.25 13.58
C SER A 225 13.76 -14.37 15.09
N PHE A 226 12.84 -13.58 15.67
CA PHE A 226 12.75 -13.41 17.13
C PHE A 226 11.41 -13.76 17.77
N GLY A 227 10.32 -14.04 17.07
CA GLY A 227 9.05 -14.21 17.78
C GLY A 227 7.85 -14.81 17.08
N SER A 228 7.95 -15.25 15.82
CA SER A 228 6.75 -15.62 15.07
C SER A 228 6.23 -17.02 15.26
N ARG A 229 6.89 -17.88 16.03
CA ARG A 229 6.49 -19.30 16.14
C ARG A 229 5.03 -19.48 16.60
N HIS A 230 4.62 -18.74 17.63
CA HIS A 230 3.23 -18.79 18.11
C HIS A 230 2.22 -18.22 17.12
N LYS A 231 2.60 -17.18 16.36
CA LYS A 231 1.77 -16.63 15.30
C LYS A 231 1.64 -17.59 14.12
N LEU A 232 2.75 -18.28 13.75
CA LEU A 232 2.73 -19.32 12.72
C LEU A 232 1.81 -20.48 13.11
N GLU A 233 1.98 -21.02 14.29
CA GLU A 233 1.13 -22.09 14.84
C GLU A 233 -0.36 -21.68 14.88
N CYS A 234 -0.63 -20.41 15.22
CA CYS A 234 -1.98 -19.85 15.20
C CYS A 234 -2.54 -19.76 13.77
N ALA A 235 -1.78 -19.23 12.82
CA ALA A 235 -2.20 -19.13 11.43
C ALA A 235 -2.45 -20.49 10.78
N GLU A 236 -1.60 -21.48 11.07
CA GLU A 236 -1.81 -22.87 10.64
C GLU A 236 -3.12 -23.44 11.18
N ALA A 237 -3.38 -23.29 12.48
CA ALA A 237 -4.60 -23.77 13.11
C ALA A 237 -5.85 -23.06 12.56
N GLU A 238 -5.79 -21.75 12.33
CA GLU A 238 -6.88 -20.98 11.76
C GLU A 238 -7.16 -21.33 10.29
N THR A 239 -6.13 -21.47 9.45
CA THR A 239 -6.31 -21.91 8.05
C THR A 239 -6.87 -23.34 7.96
N GLN A 240 -6.47 -24.21 8.89
CA GLN A 240 -7.03 -25.55 9.01
C GLN A 240 -8.51 -25.53 9.44
N ALA A 241 -8.87 -24.65 10.37
CA ALA A 241 -10.26 -24.49 10.80
C ALA A 241 -11.15 -23.94 9.65
N LEU A 242 -10.67 -22.94 8.90
CA LEU A 242 -11.34 -22.41 7.72
C LEU A 242 -11.55 -23.49 6.65
N THR A 243 -10.54 -24.29 6.39
CA THR A 243 -10.60 -25.40 5.44
C THR A 243 -11.61 -26.46 5.90
N SER A 244 -11.58 -26.83 7.17
CA SER A 244 -12.50 -27.80 7.75
C SER A 244 -13.96 -27.34 7.72
N ALA A 245 -14.19 -26.05 7.96
CA ALA A 245 -15.54 -25.46 7.87
C ALA A 245 -16.13 -25.60 6.46
N ILE A 246 -15.33 -25.35 5.43
CA ILE A 246 -15.76 -25.50 4.03
C ILE A 246 -15.97 -26.97 3.66
N GLU A 247 -15.08 -27.84 4.08
CA GLU A 247 -15.23 -29.30 3.85
C GLU A 247 -16.49 -29.86 4.54
N SER A 248 -16.94 -29.25 5.63
CA SER A 248 -18.17 -29.62 6.33
C SER A 248 -19.44 -28.98 5.75
N GLY A 249 -19.33 -28.14 4.72
CA GLY A 249 -20.46 -27.59 3.99
C GLY A 249 -20.69 -26.07 4.19
N ALA A 250 -19.76 -25.35 4.82
CA ALA A 250 -19.81 -23.90 4.86
C ALA A 250 -19.75 -23.36 3.42
N SER A 251 -20.68 -22.47 3.07
CA SER A 251 -20.80 -21.97 1.72
C SER A 251 -19.78 -20.89 1.42
N LEU A 252 -19.07 -21.03 0.30
CA LEU A 252 -18.19 -20.00 -0.27
C LEU A 252 -18.98 -18.88 -0.98
N ARG A 253 -20.32 -18.96 -1.06
CA ARG A 253 -21.14 -17.91 -1.66
C ARG A 253 -20.94 -16.60 -0.93
N GLY A 254 -20.57 -15.56 -1.68
CA GLY A 254 -20.32 -14.22 -1.15
C GLY A 254 -18.88 -13.94 -0.72
N LEU A 255 -17.98 -14.92 -0.68
CA LEU A 255 -16.55 -14.69 -0.53
C LEU A 255 -15.90 -14.18 -1.83
N PHE A 256 -16.61 -14.27 -2.95
CA PHE A 256 -16.11 -13.86 -4.26
C PHE A 256 -16.73 -12.53 -4.69
N VAL A 257 -15.95 -11.47 -4.69
CA VAL A 257 -16.38 -10.11 -5.07
C VAL A 257 -16.38 -9.90 -6.59
N ARG A 258 -15.65 -10.70 -7.37
CA ARG A 258 -15.61 -10.59 -8.84
C ARG A 258 -15.82 -11.94 -9.52
N ARG A 259 -16.73 -11.96 -10.50
CA ARG A 259 -16.79 -13.01 -11.52
C ARG A 259 -15.51 -12.89 -12.36
N SER A 260 -14.53 -13.74 -12.10
CA SER A 260 -13.45 -14.00 -13.04
C SER A 260 -13.94 -15.05 -14.03
N SER A 261 -13.78 -14.80 -15.33
CA SER A 261 -13.98 -15.79 -16.38
C SER A 261 -12.93 -16.92 -16.32
N ASP A 262 -11.88 -16.72 -15.53
CA ASP A 262 -10.84 -17.71 -15.29
C ASP A 262 -11.28 -18.74 -14.25
N TYR A 263 -10.84 -19.97 -14.44
CA TYR A 263 -11.08 -21.11 -13.54
C TYR A 263 -10.36 -20.98 -12.19
N ARG A 264 -9.75 -19.85 -11.92
CA ARG A 264 -8.99 -19.51 -10.70
C ARG A 264 -9.56 -18.26 -10.08
N VAL A 265 -9.76 -18.29 -8.76
CA VAL A 265 -10.17 -17.13 -7.97
C VAL A 265 -9.13 -16.92 -6.89
N HIS A 266 -8.64 -15.70 -6.80
CA HIS A 266 -7.74 -15.25 -5.76
C HIS A 266 -8.35 -13.98 -5.13
N THR A 267 -8.70 -14.05 -3.85
CA THR A 267 -9.36 -12.95 -3.13
C THR A 267 -9.07 -13.01 -1.65
N SER A 268 -9.02 -11.84 -1.02
CA SER A 268 -9.05 -11.75 0.45
C SER A 268 -10.44 -12.15 0.98
N ILE A 269 -10.48 -12.72 2.17
CA ILE A 269 -11.72 -12.91 2.90
C ILE A 269 -12.11 -11.55 3.47
N GLN A 270 -13.11 -10.89 2.85
CA GLN A 270 -13.53 -9.56 3.25
C GLN A 270 -14.60 -9.60 4.33
N SER A 271 -14.51 -8.65 5.26
CA SER A 271 -15.32 -8.55 6.46
C SER A 271 -16.84 -8.56 6.24
N GLY A 272 -17.34 -7.88 5.23
CA GLY A 272 -18.78 -7.81 4.96
C GLY A 272 -19.40 -9.10 4.42
N LEU A 273 -18.60 -10.09 4.08
CA LEU A 273 -19.02 -11.34 3.41
C LEU A 273 -18.79 -12.57 4.27
N LEU A 274 -18.20 -12.41 5.47
CA LEU A 274 -17.97 -13.51 6.40
C LEU A 274 -19.29 -14.09 6.89
N LYS A 275 -19.46 -15.38 6.64
CA LYS A 275 -20.59 -16.11 7.16
C LYS A 275 -20.36 -16.51 8.61
N PRO A 276 -21.43 -16.64 9.40
CA PRO A 276 -21.32 -17.06 10.81
C PRO A 276 -20.49 -18.33 11.00
N GLU A 277 -20.58 -19.27 10.08
CA GLU A 277 -19.86 -20.55 10.14
C GLU A 277 -18.34 -20.36 10.03
N ILE A 278 -17.90 -19.41 9.19
CA ILE A 278 -16.49 -19.08 9.01
C ILE A 278 -15.95 -18.37 10.27
N VAL A 279 -16.71 -17.40 10.80
CA VAL A 279 -16.36 -16.71 12.04
C VAL A 279 -16.30 -17.70 13.20
N GLN A 280 -17.29 -18.60 13.31
CA GLN A 280 -17.34 -19.63 14.34
C GLN A 280 -16.15 -20.60 14.24
N ALA A 281 -15.72 -20.93 13.02
CA ALA A 281 -14.53 -21.76 12.81
C ALA A 281 -13.27 -21.08 13.36
N LEU A 282 -13.08 -19.79 13.07
CA LEU A 282 -11.96 -19.02 13.62
C LEU A 282 -12.05 -18.86 15.15
N ASP A 283 -13.25 -18.64 15.69
CA ASP A 283 -13.49 -18.50 17.13
C ASP A 283 -13.22 -19.81 17.91
N SER A 284 -13.31 -20.97 17.23
CA SER A 284 -13.01 -22.26 17.83
C SER A 284 -11.50 -22.50 18.05
N VAL A 285 -10.64 -21.72 17.40
CA VAL A 285 -9.19 -21.85 17.52
C VAL A 285 -8.70 -21.09 18.74
N VAL A 286 -7.94 -21.74 19.60
CA VAL A 286 -7.26 -21.11 20.75
C VAL A 286 -5.81 -20.83 20.37
N CYS A 287 -5.46 -19.55 20.27
CA CYS A 287 -4.10 -19.11 20.00
C CYS A 287 -3.40 -18.63 21.28
N GLU A 288 -2.12 -18.93 21.41
CA GLU A 288 -1.29 -18.38 22.47
C GLU A 288 -0.77 -16.96 22.08
N GLY A 289 -0.29 -16.20 23.04
CA GLY A 289 0.49 -14.99 22.78
C GLY A 289 -0.27 -13.74 22.33
N GLY A 290 -1.54 -13.54 22.76
CA GLY A 290 -2.26 -12.27 22.53
C GLY A 290 -2.95 -12.15 21.17
N SER A 291 -2.88 -13.17 20.33
CA SER A 291 -3.58 -13.23 19.02
C SER A 291 -5.09 -13.44 19.14
N ASN A 292 -5.65 -13.41 20.34
CA ASN A 292 -7.07 -13.63 20.64
C ASN A 292 -7.92 -12.34 20.58
N ASN A 293 -7.55 -11.36 19.75
CA ASN A 293 -8.37 -10.17 19.59
C ASN A 293 -9.70 -10.55 18.88
N PRO A 294 -10.87 -10.34 19.51
CA PRO A 294 -12.16 -10.73 18.93
C PRO A 294 -12.48 -9.98 17.64
N ASN A 295 -12.03 -8.74 17.49
CA ASN A 295 -12.21 -8.00 16.25
C ASN A 295 -11.36 -8.60 15.13
N ARG A 296 -10.15 -9.04 15.39
CA ARG A 296 -9.31 -9.73 14.41
C ARG A 296 -10.04 -10.93 13.80
N ARG A 297 -10.63 -11.77 14.64
CA ARG A 297 -11.37 -12.98 14.20
C ARG A 297 -12.65 -12.65 13.48
N ARG A 298 -13.40 -11.65 13.98
CA ARG A 298 -14.65 -11.19 13.36
C ARG A 298 -14.43 -10.74 11.91
N TYR A 299 -13.26 -10.20 11.61
CA TYR A 299 -12.89 -9.71 10.27
C TYR A 299 -11.91 -10.64 9.54
N ALA A 300 -11.72 -11.86 10.03
CA ALA A 300 -10.81 -12.86 9.49
C ALA A 300 -9.40 -12.33 9.18
N LEU A 301 -8.87 -11.53 10.10
CA LEU A 301 -7.48 -11.10 10.03
C LEU A 301 -6.58 -12.19 10.62
N ASP A 302 -5.43 -12.40 10.00
CA ASP A 302 -4.41 -13.30 10.47
C ASP A 302 -3.67 -12.76 11.72
N PRO A 303 -2.76 -13.52 12.36
CA PRO A 303 -2.01 -13.07 13.54
C PRO A 303 -1.12 -11.83 13.32
N TRP A 304 -0.86 -11.44 12.09
CA TRP A 304 -0.12 -10.22 11.73
C TRP A 304 -1.03 -9.04 11.36
N GLY A 305 -2.38 -9.24 11.40
CA GLY A 305 -3.37 -8.21 11.13
C GLY A 305 -3.71 -8.04 9.65
N GLN A 306 -3.32 -8.99 8.80
CA GLN A 306 -3.68 -9.03 7.39
C GLN A 306 -4.91 -9.93 7.17
N PRO A 307 -5.77 -9.67 6.18
CA PRO A 307 -6.86 -10.57 5.86
C PRO A 307 -6.34 -11.93 5.41
N TYR A 308 -7.06 -13.01 5.78
CA TYR A 308 -6.82 -14.31 5.16
C TYR A 308 -7.20 -14.27 3.70
N TRP A 309 -6.45 -14.99 2.88
CA TRP A 309 -6.69 -15.12 1.45
C TRP A 309 -7.25 -16.48 1.09
N LEU A 310 -8.05 -16.48 0.04
CA LEU A 310 -8.59 -17.68 -0.57
C LEU A 310 -8.08 -17.78 -2.01
N TYR A 311 -7.40 -18.87 -2.31
CA TYR A 311 -7.09 -19.26 -3.67
C TYR A 311 -7.91 -20.50 -4.03
N TYR A 312 -8.75 -20.37 -5.05
CA TYR A 312 -9.62 -21.45 -5.49
C TYR A 312 -9.29 -21.87 -6.92
N VAL A 313 -9.15 -23.17 -7.13
CA VAL A 313 -8.89 -23.77 -8.45
C VAL A 313 -10.01 -24.75 -8.79
N ARG A 314 -10.68 -24.49 -9.91
CA ARG A 314 -11.69 -25.39 -10.45
C ARG A 314 -11.04 -26.61 -11.07
N GLY A 315 -11.54 -27.79 -10.80
CA GLY A 315 -11.09 -29.04 -11.39
C GLY A 315 -11.42 -29.14 -12.89
N ALA A 316 -10.72 -30.00 -13.58
CA ALA A 316 -10.91 -30.22 -15.01
C ALA A 316 -12.33 -30.74 -15.38
N ASP A 317 -12.99 -31.42 -14.44
CA ASP A 317 -14.37 -31.91 -14.56
C ASP A 317 -15.42 -30.80 -14.44
N ARG A 318 -15.01 -29.57 -14.08
CA ARG A 318 -15.87 -28.42 -13.80
C ARG A 318 -16.89 -28.61 -12.68
N LEU A 319 -16.93 -29.77 -12.05
CA LEU A 319 -17.86 -30.16 -10.99
C LEU A 319 -17.19 -30.13 -9.61
N THR A 320 -15.87 -30.16 -9.59
CA THR A 320 -15.07 -30.10 -8.37
C THR A 320 -14.11 -28.94 -8.40
N GLY A 321 -13.53 -28.61 -7.24
CA GLY A 321 -12.48 -27.64 -7.11
C GLY A 321 -11.78 -27.77 -5.76
N THR A 322 -10.64 -27.13 -5.60
CA THR A 322 -9.88 -27.07 -4.33
C THR A 322 -9.74 -25.65 -3.87
N ALA A 323 -9.93 -25.43 -2.60
CA ALA A 323 -9.72 -24.15 -1.92
C ALA A 323 -8.41 -24.22 -1.11
N LEU A 324 -7.61 -23.17 -1.16
CA LEU A 324 -6.48 -22.94 -0.29
C LEU A 324 -6.76 -21.68 0.49
N PHE A 325 -6.86 -21.79 1.81
CA PHE A 325 -6.84 -20.63 2.70
C PHE A 325 -5.43 -20.40 3.15
N TYR A 326 -4.97 -19.15 3.12
CA TYR A 326 -3.62 -18.83 3.52
C TYR A 326 -3.49 -17.39 4.04
N SER A 327 -2.46 -17.19 4.84
CA SER A 327 -1.93 -15.92 5.31
C SER A 327 -0.64 -15.63 4.56
N PHE A 328 -0.32 -14.37 4.37
CA PHE A 328 0.98 -13.94 3.82
C PHE A 328 2.14 -14.11 4.81
N GLY A 329 1.88 -14.65 5.99
CA GLY A 329 2.92 -14.93 6.96
C GLY A 329 3.57 -13.68 7.57
N PRO A 330 4.74 -13.85 8.20
CA PRO A 330 5.42 -12.77 8.90
C PRO A 330 5.92 -11.64 8.01
N ASN A 331 6.29 -11.93 6.76
CA ASN A 331 6.77 -10.90 5.83
C ASN A 331 5.63 -10.08 5.20
N ARG A 332 4.37 -10.54 5.35
CA ARG A 332 3.13 -9.89 4.87
C ARG A 332 3.09 -9.67 3.37
N ARG A 333 3.80 -10.49 2.60
CA ARG A 333 3.90 -10.41 1.14
C ARG A 333 3.32 -11.64 0.49
N TYR A 334 2.73 -11.46 -0.67
CA TYR A 334 2.28 -12.57 -1.50
C TYR A 334 3.46 -13.24 -2.19
N ASP A 335 3.98 -14.31 -1.60
CA ASP A 335 5.13 -15.07 -2.10
C ASP A 335 4.71 -16.40 -2.74
N SER A 336 3.41 -16.70 -2.76
CA SER A 336 2.83 -17.95 -3.23
C SER A 336 2.10 -17.84 -4.57
N PRO A 337 2.78 -17.53 -5.69
CA PRO A 337 2.12 -17.41 -6.98
C PRO A 337 1.38 -18.70 -7.31
N GLU A 338 0.13 -18.54 -7.77
CA GLU A 338 -0.74 -19.68 -8.11
C GLU A 338 -1.04 -20.65 -6.94
N GLY A 339 -0.96 -20.16 -5.68
CA GLY A 339 -1.25 -20.96 -4.48
C GLY A 339 -0.17 -22.01 -4.17
N ARG A 340 1.06 -21.78 -4.60
CA ARG A 340 2.22 -22.60 -4.22
C ARG A 340 2.86 -22.02 -2.96
N ILE A 341 2.48 -22.54 -1.79
CA ILE A 341 3.02 -22.11 -0.49
C ILE A 341 4.32 -22.81 -0.08
N ASP A 342 4.69 -23.89 -0.78
CA ASP A 342 5.90 -24.65 -0.45
C ASP A 342 7.16 -23.82 -0.73
N GLY A 343 7.98 -23.64 0.28
CA GLY A 343 9.22 -22.87 0.20
C GLY A 343 9.08 -21.36 0.38
N THR A 344 7.89 -20.90 0.75
CA THR A 344 7.61 -19.51 1.14
C THR A 344 7.35 -19.44 2.64
N ASP A 345 7.20 -18.24 3.19
CA ASP A 345 6.75 -18.00 4.57
C ASP A 345 5.22 -17.84 4.67
N ASP A 346 4.50 -17.92 3.54
CA ASP A 346 3.04 -17.99 3.52
C ASP A 346 2.56 -19.26 4.23
N VAL A 347 1.50 -19.12 5.02
CA VAL A 347 0.95 -20.20 5.85
C VAL A 347 -0.43 -20.55 5.34
N GLY A 348 -0.69 -21.80 4.97
CA GLY A 348 -2.00 -22.14 4.43
C GLY A 348 -2.34 -23.62 4.43
N THR A 349 -3.64 -23.89 4.31
CA THR A 349 -4.21 -25.24 4.27
C THR A 349 -5.09 -25.42 3.05
N ARG A 350 -4.84 -26.47 2.29
CA ARG A 350 -5.61 -26.82 1.08
C ARG A 350 -6.72 -27.81 1.41
N SER A 351 -7.91 -27.55 0.90
CA SER A 351 -9.07 -28.45 1.04
C SER A 351 -8.92 -29.70 0.18
N ARG A 352 -9.67 -30.73 0.55
CA ARG A 352 -10.01 -31.83 -0.37
C ARG A 352 -10.81 -31.28 -1.56
N PRO A 353 -10.96 -32.06 -2.65
CA PRO A 353 -11.85 -31.66 -3.74
C PRO A 353 -13.28 -31.43 -3.25
N LEU A 354 -13.80 -30.23 -3.46
CA LEU A 354 -15.14 -29.79 -3.07
C LEU A 354 -16.07 -29.87 -4.29
N ARG A 355 -17.34 -30.28 -4.11
CA ARG A 355 -18.35 -30.22 -5.16
C ARG A 355 -18.87 -28.80 -5.35
N LEU A 356 -18.97 -28.37 -6.61
CA LEU A 356 -19.31 -27.00 -6.98
C LEU A 356 -20.80 -26.64 -6.76
N ASP A 357 -21.67 -27.62 -6.85
CA ASP A 357 -23.14 -27.47 -6.69
C ASP A 357 -23.55 -26.98 -5.30
N THR A 358 -22.72 -27.18 -4.29
CA THR A 358 -22.97 -26.77 -2.90
C THR A 358 -22.27 -25.48 -2.48
N HIS A 359 -21.24 -25.03 -3.21
CA HIS A 359 -20.28 -24.06 -2.67
C HIS A 359 -20.07 -22.79 -3.51
N LEU A 360 -20.41 -22.76 -4.80
CA LEU A 360 -20.21 -21.59 -5.66
C LEU A 360 -21.51 -20.98 -6.19
N PRO A 361 -21.56 -19.66 -6.44
CA PRO A 361 -22.67 -19.06 -7.19
C PRO A 361 -22.57 -19.44 -8.68
N GLU A 362 -23.74 -19.58 -9.33
CA GLU A 362 -23.86 -19.67 -10.78
C GLU A 362 -23.31 -18.41 -11.49
#